data_d7a317f2eb67207c5f611008eafbaaa3
#
_entry.id   d7a317f2eb67207c5f611008eafbaaa3
#
_cell.length_a   1.000
_cell.length_b   1.000
_cell.length_c   1.000
_cell.angle_alpha   90.00
_cell.angle_beta   90.00
_cell.angle_gamma   90.00
#
_symmetry.space_group_name_H-M   'P 1'
#
loop_
_entity.id
_entity.type
_entity.pdbx_description
1 polymer ?
#
loop_
_entity_poly.entity_id
_entity_poly.type
_entity_poly.pdbx_seq_one_letter_code
_entity_poly.pdbx_strand_id
1 'polypeptide(L)'
;MVNVSTPEKCTLRGLPALIFSALGFWIMFGGAASLGAQQAADSSNGLTLEGTVRGSQNQSYIQVPFSVPAGTERVTITFDYTARDQHTALDLGLLDPAGLRCWSGGNKSTLTVGLSDATPSCLPGAIPPGTWNVLIGVPNIRPNVESHYTIHVDLSQTGAVAALPAILREPLRPGPAWFRGDLHMHTAHSDGQCPSQTGKMVPCPVYFTVDAAARRGLDFIAVTDHNATSQHDAMRELQPYFDKVLLIPGREITTFQGHINFLGSTDFVDFRLDGKTVPDMNTLLHAAHSTGAITSINHPLSPSGEVCMGCGFSSATAVDMHLLTAIEAVNGGSENNGHSHLAFWDQQLNKGCRLTGIGGSDNHRPMMPLDQAGSVGWPTTAVYAADLSAPAILDGIRAGRVFIDVNGTRDRILELTARTGGQMASTGDAIEIPAGDAVEFAAHAMAAGGGQVLWIEDGREVAPPTNADLYAADQTVPLPWTSDGLRHWFRVEVAGPDGKLWLIGNPIYINWTVANDCR
;
A
#
# COMPACT_ATOMS: atom_id res chain seq x y z
N MET A 1 33.10 -8.13 47.68
CA MET A 1 34.52 -8.36 47.45
C MET A 1 34.64 -9.65 46.64
N VAL A 2 34.77 -9.51 45.32
CA VAL A 2 35.16 -10.61 44.42
C VAL A 2 36.13 -10.00 43.41
N ASN A 3 37.33 -10.56 43.34
CA ASN A 3 38.45 -10.09 42.51
C ASN A 3 38.20 -10.27 41.02
N VAL A 4 38.54 -9.22 40.26
CA VAL A 4 38.64 -9.25 38.80
C VAL A 4 40.10 -9.44 38.43
N SER A 5 40.45 -10.54 37.75
CA SER A 5 41.77 -10.79 37.14
C SER A 5 41.76 -10.34 35.67
N THR A 6 42.78 -9.54 35.34
CA THR A 6 43.09 -9.05 33.98
C THR A 6 43.78 -10.15 33.14
N PRO A 7 43.59 -10.22 31.81
CA PRO A 7 44.33 -11.13 30.94
C PRO A 7 45.64 -10.51 30.41
N GLU A 8 46.65 -11.37 30.35
CA GLU A 8 48.01 -11.13 29.89
C GLU A 8 48.12 -10.87 28.39
N LYS A 9 49.08 -10.03 28.02
CA LYS A 9 49.46 -9.71 26.64
C LYS A 9 50.35 -10.82 26.07
N CYS A 10 49.98 -11.39 24.94
CA CYS A 10 50.80 -12.29 24.15
C CYS A 10 51.58 -11.51 23.07
N THR A 11 52.89 -11.53 23.15
CA THR A 11 53.83 -10.90 22.19
C THR A 11 54.18 -11.90 21.10
N LEU A 12 53.95 -11.56 19.83
CA LEU A 12 54.42 -12.33 18.67
C LEU A 12 55.85 -11.92 18.32
N ARG A 13 56.77 -12.91 18.36
CA ARG A 13 58.12 -12.81 17.79
C ARG A 13 58.10 -13.28 16.33
N GLY A 14 58.78 -12.52 15.47
CA GLY A 14 58.89 -12.78 14.04
C GLY A 14 59.85 -13.93 13.70
N LEU A 15 59.66 -14.50 12.52
CA LEU A 15 60.58 -15.40 11.82
C LEU A 15 60.63 -15.05 10.32
N PRO A 16 61.72 -15.37 9.63
CA PRO A 16 62.21 -14.64 8.46
C PRO A 16 61.72 -15.19 7.11
N ALA A 17 61.87 -14.36 6.10
CA ALA A 17 61.59 -14.63 4.70
C ALA A 17 62.53 -15.72 4.12
N LEU A 18 61.97 -16.67 3.40
CA LEU A 18 62.71 -17.57 2.51
C LEU A 18 62.21 -17.33 1.07
N ILE A 19 63.17 -16.94 0.25
CA ILE A 19 63.05 -16.80 -1.22
C ILE A 19 63.11 -18.21 -1.81
N PHE A 20 62.14 -18.58 -2.65
CA PHE A 20 62.28 -19.73 -3.55
C PHE A 20 61.90 -19.36 -4.99
N SER A 21 62.83 -19.79 -5.87
CA SER A 21 62.86 -19.53 -7.30
C SER A 21 61.73 -20.21 -8.08
N ALA A 22 61.38 -19.59 -9.20
CA ALA A 22 60.48 -20.09 -10.21
C ALA A 22 61.02 -21.36 -10.91
N LEU A 23 60.16 -22.37 -11.02
CA LEU A 23 60.22 -23.36 -12.09
C LEU A 23 58.83 -23.53 -12.68
N GLY A 24 58.72 -23.22 -13.96
CA GLY A 24 57.48 -23.31 -14.73
C GLY A 24 57.06 -24.77 -14.94
N PHE A 25 55.77 -25.02 -14.70
CA PHE A 25 55.08 -26.22 -15.15
C PHE A 25 53.89 -25.78 -16.01
N TRP A 26 53.98 -26.11 -17.29
CA TRP A 26 52.85 -25.99 -18.22
C TRP A 26 51.88 -27.14 -17.95
N ILE A 27 50.74 -26.85 -17.39
CA ILE A 27 49.60 -27.77 -17.36
C ILE A 27 48.59 -27.30 -18.41
N MET A 28 48.38 -28.13 -19.40
CA MET A 28 47.32 -27.96 -20.39
C MET A 28 45.95 -28.08 -19.68
N PHE A 29 45.22 -26.99 -19.61
CA PHE A 29 43.81 -27.02 -19.22
C PHE A 29 42.99 -27.50 -20.42
N GLY A 30 42.42 -28.68 -20.29
CA GLY A 30 41.34 -29.16 -21.14
C GLY A 30 40.12 -28.23 -21.03
N GLY A 31 39.65 -27.72 -22.16
CA GLY A 31 38.52 -26.82 -22.22
C GLY A 31 37.25 -27.49 -21.70
N ALA A 32 36.74 -26.97 -20.62
CA ALA A 32 35.34 -27.16 -20.25
C ALA A 32 34.51 -26.35 -21.23
N ALA A 33 33.76 -27.03 -22.09
CA ALA A 33 32.78 -26.38 -22.95
C ALA A 33 31.69 -25.72 -22.07
N SER A 34 31.74 -24.40 -21.97
CA SER A 34 30.65 -23.62 -21.43
C SER A 34 29.48 -23.75 -22.42
N LEU A 35 28.44 -24.47 -22.03
CA LEU A 35 27.15 -24.43 -22.70
C LEU A 35 26.59 -23.01 -22.56
N GLY A 36 26.75 -22.19 -23.61
CA GLY A 36 26.20 -20.86 -23.68
C GLY A 36 24.68 -20.92 -23.65
N ALA A 37 24.08 -20.25 -22.66
CA ALA A 37 22.68 -19.90 -22.71
C ALA A 37 22.48 -18.92 -23.86
N GLN A 38 21.58 -19.23 -24.78
CA GLN A 38 21.28 -18.39 -25.93
C GLN A 38 20.30 -17.29 -25.48
N GLN A 39 20.74 -16.05 -25.55
CA GLN A 39 20.01 -14.87 -25.16
C GLN A 39 19.12 -14.41 -26.33
N ALA A 40 17.81 -14.56 -26.22
CA ALA A 40 16.84 -13.93 -27.10
C ALA A 40 16.41 -12.59 -26.49
N ALA A 41 16.77 -11.48 -27.13
CA ALA A 41 16.32 -10.15 -26.75
C ALA A 41 14.95 -9.86 -27.37
N ASP A 42 13.92 -9.81 -26.56
CA ASP A 42 12.61 -9.27 -26.94
C ASP A 42 12.46 -7.86 -26.34
N SER A 43 11.80 -6.95 -27.04
CA SER A 43 11.79 -5.51 -26.81
C SER A 43 10.85 -5.02 -25.69
N SER A 44 10.50 -5.88 -24.75
CA SER A 44 10.00 -5.55 -23.41
C SER A 44 11.16 -5.70 -22.42
N ASN A 45 11.24 -4.89 -21.37
CA ASN A 45 12.32 -4.89 -20.36
C ASN A 45 12.58 -6.23 -19.65
N GLY A 46 12.20 -7.36 -20.21
CA GLY A 46 12.29 -8.71 -19.69
C GLY A 46 13.32 -9.56 -20.46
N LEU A 47 14.17 -10.30 -19.73
CA LEU A 47 15.13 -11.26 -20.25
C LEU A 47 14.59 -12.67 -19.99
N THR A 48 14.61 -13.53 -21.04
CA THR A 48 14.29 -14.95 -20.91
C THR A 48 15.58 -15.78 -21.02
N LEU A 49 15.81 -16.66 -20.03
CA LEU A 49 16.93 -17.58 -19.99
C LEU A 49 16.37 -19.01 -19.96
N GLU A 50 16.93 -19.87 -20.79
CA GLU A 50 16.48 -21.27 -20.91
C GLU A 50 17.67 -22.23 -20.80
N GLY A 51 17.40 -23.44 -20.33
CA GLY A 51 18.42 -24.47 -20.28
C GLY A 51 17.85 -25.83 -19.91
N THR A 52 18.75 -26.79 -19.77
CA THR A 52 18.40 -28.19 -19.47
C THR A 52 19.22 -28.70 -18.30
N VAL A 53 18.54 -29.32 -17.35
CA VAL A 53 19.13 -30.06 -16.23
C VAL A 53 19.05 -31.56 -16.57
N ARG A 54 20.14 -32.28 -16.40
CA ARG A 54 20.25 -33.70 -16.68
C ARG A 54 20.47 -34.53 -15.42
N GLY A 55 20.18 -35.81 -15.48
CA GLY A 55 20.38 -36.75 -14.38
C GLY A 55 21.81 -36.77 -13.81
N SER A 56 22.82 -36.47 -14.65
CA SER A 56 24.23 -36.32 -14.19
C SER A 56 24.48 -35.13 -13.26
N GLN A 57 23.53 -34.18 -13.20
CA GLN A 57 23.60 -32.99 -12.33
C GLN A 57 22.79 -33.16 -11.03
N ASN A 58 22.32 -34.39 -10.74
CA ASN A 58 21.66 -34.69 -9.48
C ASN A 58 22.54 -34.29 -8.29
N GLN A 59 21.95 -33.68 -7.25
CA GLN A 59 22.65 -33.20 -6.04
C GLN A 59 23.76 -32.18 -6.34
N SER A 60 23.48 -31.25 -7.25
CA SER A 60 24.39 -30.15 -7.60
C SER A 60 23.68 -28.79 -7.61
N TYR A 61 24.48 -27.75 -7.84
CA TYR A 61 23.98 -26.38 -8.00
C TYR A 61 24.43 -25.84 -9.37
N ILE A 62 23.51 -25.13 -10.04
CA ILE A 62 23.72 -24.51 -11.34
C ILE A 62 23.55 -23.01 -11.16
N GLN A 63 24.49 -22.21 -11.66
CA GLN A 63 24.38 -20.76 -11.70
C GLN A 63 24.07 -20.32 -13.13
N VAL A 64 22.99 -19.58 -13.30
CA VAL A 64 22.57 -19.00 -14.60
C VAL A 64 22.77 -17.49 -14.54
N PRO A 65 23.84 -16.96 -15.19
CA PRO A 65 24.19 -15.56 -15.09
C PRO A 65 23.27 -14.66 -15.92
N PHE A 66 23.02 -13.44 -15.42
CA PHE A 66 22.41 -12.34 -16.14
C PHE A 66 22.99 -11.00 -15.69
N SER A 67 22.82 -9.96 -16.50
CA SER A 67 23.37 -8.64 -16.21
C SER A 67 22.30 -7.73 -15.62
N VAL A 68 22.63 -7.06 -14.51
CA VAL A 68 21.81 -6.04 -13.87
C VAL A 68 22.44 -4.67 -14.16
N PRO A 69 21.77 -3.78 -14.91
CA PRO A 69 22.27 -2.44 -15.23
C PRO A 69 22.31 -1.53 -13.99
N ALA A 70 23.13 -0.48 -14.06
CA ALA A 70 23.08 0.61 -13.08
C ALA A 70 21.70 1.29 -13.12
N GLY A 71 21.18 1.70 -11.96
CA GLY A 71 19.87 2.31 -11.83
C GLY A 71 18.70 1.32 -11.78
N THR A 72 18.97 0.01 -11.71
CA THR A 72 17.94 -0.98 -11.41
C THR A 72 17.52 -0.85 -9.95
N GLU A 73 16.22 -0.77 -9.71
CA GLU A 73 15.63 -0.63 -8.36
C GLU A 73 14.97 -1.92 -7.88
N ARG A 74 14.62 -2.80 -8.81
CA ARG A 74 13.93 -4.06 -8.51
C ARG A 74 14.32 -5.15 -9.51
N VAL A 75 14.53 -6.36 -9.00
CA VAL A 75 14.78 -7.59 -9.78
C VAL A 75 13.67 -8.58 -9.44
N THR A 76 12.93 -9.04 -10.45
CA THR A 76 11.94 -10.13 -10.31
C THR A 76 12.35 -11.30 -11.18
N ILE A 77 12.39 -12.49 -10.59
CA ILE A 77 12.68 -13.75 -11.27
C ILE A 77 11.43 -14.62 -11.23
N THR A 78 11.00 -15.11 -12.40
CA THR A 78 10.00 -16.18 -12.48
C THR A 78 10.63 -17.42 -13.09
N PHE A 79 10.42 -18.58 -12.48
CA PHE A 79 11.07 -19.84 -12.79
C PHE A 79 10.06 -20.95 -13.00
N ASP A 80 10.18 -21.65 -14.11
CA ASP A 80 9.44 -22.89 -14.38
C ASP A 80 10.34 -23.96 -14.94
N TYR A 81 9.94 -25.25 -14.80
CA TYR A 81 10.68 -26.37 -15.33
C TYR A 81 9.76 -27.59 -15.59
N THR A 82 10.21 -28.48 -16.45
CA THR A 82 9.50 -29.70 -16.87
C THR A 82 9.87 -30.94 -16.03
N ALA A 83 9.26 -32.08 -16.32
CA ALA A 83 9.53 -33.38 -15.71
C ALA A 83 9.27 -33.48 -14.20
N ARG A 84 8.38 -32.62 -13.64
CA ARG A 84 7.90 -32.73 -12.26
C ARG A 84 7.18 -34.05 -12.00
N ASP A 85 6.44 -34.54 -12.99
CA ASP A 85 5.75 -35.83 -13.02
C ASP A 85 6.72 -37.03 -12.96
N GLN A 86 7.99 -36.83 -13.34
CA GLN A 86 9.07 -37.81 -13.24
C GLN A 86 9.89 -37.67 -11.95
N HIS A 87 9.35 -36.98 -10.95
CA HIS A 87 9.96 -36.67 -9.65
C HIS A 87 11.21 -35.78 -9.74
N THR A 88 11.35 -34.95 -10.78
CA THR A 88 12.34 -33.89 -10.79
C THR A 88 11.95 -32.82 -9.79
N ALA A 89 12.89 -32.43 -8.93
CA ALA A 89 12.79 -31.31 -8.02
C ALA A 89 13.93 -30.33 -8.29
N LEU A 90 13.60 -29.09 -8.56
CA LEU A 90 14.56 -28.00 -8.71
C LEU A 90 14.23 -26.89 -7.71
N ASP A 91 15.25 -26.41 -7.03
CA ASP A 91 15.18 -25.33 -6.07
C ASP A 91 15.56 -24.00 -6.73
N LEU A 92 15.01 -22.90 -6.22
CA LEU A 92 15.24 -21.56 -6.72
C LEU A 92 15.93 -20.67 -5.69
N GLY A 93 17.02 -20.05 -6.10
CA GLY A 93 17.74 -19.03 -5.36
C GLY A 93 18.22 -17.90 -6.26
N LEU A 94 18.80 -16.87 -5.66
CA LEU A 94 19.35 -15.71 -6.34
C LEU A 94 20.63 -15.24 -5.65
N LEU A 95 21.67 -15.02 -6.43
CA LEU A 95 22.93 -14.44 -6.00
C LEU A 95 23.09 -13.06 -6.63
N ASP A 96 23.49 -12.07 -5.83
CA ASP A 96 24.00 -10.79 -6.32
C ASP A 96 25.54 -10.80 -6.35
N PRO A 97 26.22 -9.72 -6.79
CA PRO A 97 27.68 -9.65 -6.77
C PRO A 97 28.32 -9.82 -5.38
N ALA A 98 27.56 -9.58 -4.29
CA ALA A 98 28.04 -9.72 -2.92
C ALA A 98 27.77 -11.13 -2.33
N GLY A 99 26.87 -11.92 -2.92
CA GLY A 99 26.56 -13.27 -2.47
C GLY A 99 25.09 -13.65 -2.49
N LEU A 100 24.69 -14.51 -1.55
CA LEU A 100 23.31 -15.04 -1.51
C LEU A 100 22.31 -13.96 -1.15
N ARG A 101 21.32 -13.76 -2.04
CA ARG A 101 20.23 -12.81 -1.87
C ARG A 101 18.91 -13.49 -1.52
N CYS A 102 18.63 -14.63 -2.16
CA CYS A 102 17.43 -15.43 -1.95
C CYS A 102 17.74 -16.92 -1.95
N TRP A 103 17.00 -17.67 -1.13
CA TRP A 103 16.90 -19.12 -1.27
C TRP A 103 15.52 -19.60 -0.83
N SER A 104 14.73 -20.14 -1.76
CA SER A 104 13.37 -20.58 -1.47
C SER A 104 13.18 -22.10 -1.50
N GLY A 105 14.20 -22.85 -1.87
CA GLY A 105 14.00 -24.26 -2.21
C GLY A 105 12.99 -24.41 -3.35
N GLY A 106 12.25 -25.49 -3.36
CA GLY A 106 11.20 -25.78 -4.33
C GLY A 106 9.84 -25.12 -4.05
N ASN A 107 9.74 -24.23 -3.05
CA ASN A 107 8.44 -23.71 -2.57
C ASN A 107 7.93 -22.49 -3.34
N LYS A 108 8.78 -21.80 -4.06
CA LYS A 108 8.42 -20.59 -4.80
C LYS A 108 8.92 -20.67 -6.23
N SER A 109 8.08 -20.20 -7.15
CA SER A 109 8.43 -20.01 -8.56
C SER A 109 8.76 -18.57 -8.90
N THR A 110 8.52 -17.62 -7.99
CA THR A 110 8.80 -16.20 -8.20
C THR A 110 9.54 -15.62 -7.00
N LEU A 111 10.64 -14.92 -7.27
CA LEU A 111 11.43 -14.17 -6.30
C LEU A 111 11.52 -12.71 -6.75
N THR A 112 11.27 -11.78 -5.84
CA THR A 112 11.44 -10.34 -6.06
C THR A 112 12.36 -9.77 -5.00
N VAL A 113 13.28 -8.90 -5.40
CA VAL A 113 14.14 -8.12 -4.51
C VAL A 113 14.08 -6.67 -4.91
N GLY A 114 13.76 -5.81 -3.95
CA GLY A 114 13.79 -4.35 -4.07
C GLY A 114 14.65 -3.72 -2.98
N LEU A 115 14.73 -2.38 -2.99
CA LEU A 115 15.53 -1.64 -2.01
C LEU A 115 14.97 -1.81 -0.59
N SER A 116 13.65 -1.77 -0.44
CA SER A 116 12.95 -1.70 0.85
C SER A 116 12.02 -2.89 1.10
N ASP A 117 11.89 -3.81 0.13
CA ASP A 117 11.01 -4.98 0.23
C ASP A 117 11.55 -6.17 -0.58
N ALA A 118 11.18 -7.38 -0.18
CA ALA A 118 11.54 -8.59 -0.90
C ALA A 118 10.51 -9.71 -0.67
N THR A 119 10.51 -10.72 -1.54
CA THR A 119 9.77 -11.96 -1.30
C THR A 119 10.30 -12.62 -0.01
N PRO A 120 9.43 -13.14 0.89
CA PRO A 120 9.90 -13.95 2.03
C PRO A 120 10.90 -15.01 1.59
N SER A 121 12.03 -15.12 2.28
CA SER A 121 13.25 -15.85 1.93
C SER A 121 14.28 -15.09 1.07
N CYS A 122 14.01 -13.82 0.76
CA CYS A 122 14.99 -12.91 0.15
C CYS A 122 15.39 -11.80 1.12
N LEU A 123 16.54 -11.19 0.89
CA LEU A 123 17.03 -10.03 1.62
C LEU A 123 16.78 -8.77 0.78
N PRO A 124 15.98 -7.79 1.25
CA PRO A 124 15.86 -6.49 0.60
C PRO A 124 17.17 -5.70 0.71
N GLY A 125 17.28 -4.62 -0.04
CA GLY A 125 18.44 -3.73 -0.02
C GLY A 125 18.90 -3.32 -1.42
N ALA A 126 19.95 -2.50 -1.49
CA ALA A 126 20.48 -1.96 -2.73
C ALA A 126 20.67 -3.03 -3.81
N ILE A 127 20.37 -2.67 -5.04
CA ILE A 127 20.53 -3.53 -6.22
C ILE A 127 21.84 -3.15 -6.91
N PRO A 128 22.98 -3.78 -6.57
CA PRO A 128 24.25 -3.45 -7.20
C PRO A 128 24.24 -3.85 -8.67
N PRO A 129 24.73 -2.97 -9.58
CA PRO A 129 24.91 -3.33 -10.97
C PRO A 129 26.00 -4.39 -11.11
N GLY A 130 25.86 -5.23 -12.13
CA GLY A 130 26.85 -6.28 -12.42
C GLY A 130 26.20 -7.61 -12.76
N THR A 131 27.00 -8.69 -12.64
CA THR A 131 26.51 -10.04 -12.92
C THR A 131 25.82 -10.60 -11.69
N TRP A 132 24.52 -10.89 -11.84
CA TRP A 132 23.74 -11.67 -10.90
C TRP A 132 23.59 -13.09 -11.43
N ASN A 133 23.25 -14.05 -10.56
CA ASN A 133 23.01 -15.42 -10.97
C ASN A 133 21.73 -15.96 -10.37
N VAL A 134 20.88 -16.56 -11.19
CA VAL A 134 19.84 -17.45 -10.67
C VAL A 134 20.54 -18.74 -10.23
N LEU A 135 20.34 -19.11 -8.98
CA LEU A 135 20.89 -20.31 -8.38
C LEU A 135 19.84 -21.42 -8.43
N ILE A 136 20.07 -22.43 -9.24
CA ILE A 136 19.21 -23.62 -9.32
C ILE A 136 19.86 -24.73 -8.51
N GLY A 137 19.19 -25.17 -7.43
CA GLY A 137 19.53 -26.41 -6.76
C GLY A 137 18.88 -27.60 -7.47
N VAL A 138 19.54 -28.71 -7.49
CA VAL A 138 19.04 -29.97 -8.10
C VAL A 138 18.98 -31.07 -7.04
N PRO A 139 18.02 -30.99 -6.09
CA PRO A 139 17.94 -32.01 -5.04
C PRO A 139 17.58 -33.40 -5.55
N ASN A 140 16.81 -33.48 -6.66
CA ASN A 140 16.49 -34.76 -7.27
C ASN A 140 16.20 -34.64 -8.77
N ILE A 141 16.92 -35.45 -9.55
CA ILE A 141 16.61 -35.78 -10.94
C ILE A 141 17.09 -37.20 -11.23
N ARG A 142 16.26 -38.05 -11.85
CA ARG A 142 16.63 -39.42 -12.17
C ARG A 142 17.70 -39.48 -13.27
N PRO A 143 18.60 -40.52 -13.31
CA PRO A 143 19.72 -40.58 -14.24
C PRO A 143 19.37 -40.40 -15.71
N ASN A 144 18.21 -40.87 -16.14
CA ASN A 144 17.77 -40.86 -17.56
C ASN A 144 16.75 -39.76 -17.84
N VAL A 145 16.57 -38.79 -16.95
CA VAL A 145 15.61 -37.69 -17.10
C VAL A 145 16.36 -36.42 -17.49
N GLU A 146 15.74 -35.66 -18.39
CA GLU A 146 16.11 -34.29 -18.71
C GLU A 146 14.95 -33.37 -18.32
N SER A 147 15.25 -32.25 -17.66
CA SER A 147 14.30 -31.20 -17.30
C SER A 147 14.70 -29.89 -17.98
N HIS A 148 13.79 -29.33 -18.75
CA HIS A 148 13.99 -28.01 -19.35
C HIS A 148 13.46 -26.95 -18.39
N TYR A 149 14.25 -25.89 -18.16
CA TYR A 149 13.83 -24.75 -17.35
C TYR A 149 13.73 -23.49 -18.17
N THR A 150 12.84 -22.62 -17.77
CA THR A 150 12.68 -21.26 -18.28
C THR A 150 12.72 -20.29 -17.11
N ILE A 151 13.52 -19.25 -17.24
CA ILE A 151 13.63 -18.16 -16.27
C ILE A 151 13.27 -16.86 -16.98
N HIS A 152 12.29 -16.13 -16.44
CA HIS A 152 12.02 -14.76 -16.84
C HIS A 152 12.61 -13.80 -15.80
N VAL A 153 13.38 -12.84 -16.26
CA VAL A 153 14.02 -11.80 -15.44
C VAL A 153 13.42 -10.46 -15.82
N ASP A 154 12.71 -9.83 -14.90
CA ASP A 154 12.19 -8.47 -15.07
C ASP A 154 13.04 -7.50 -14.23
N LEU A 155 13.50 -6.42 -14.86
CA LEU A 155 14.32 -5.38 -14.24
C LEU A 155 13.58 -4.03 -14.32
N SER A 156 13.17 -3.51 -13.17
CA SER A 156 12.61 -2.16 -13.08
C SER A 156 13.71 -1.14 -12.86
N GLN A 157 13.74 -0.09 -13.68
CA GLN A 157 14.72 1.00 -13.61
C GLN A 157 14.09 2.28 -13.06
N THR A 158 14.93 3.20 -12.58
CA THR A 158 14.55 4.53 -12.12
C THR A 158 13.72 5.26 -13.17
N GLY A 159 12.53 5.75 -12.80
CA GLY A 159 11.61 6.49 -13.69
C GLY A 159 10.72 5.63 -14.58
N ALA A 160 10.86 4.30 -14.58
CA ALA A 160 9.77 3.44 -15.00
C ALA A 160 8.65 3.58 -13.98
N VAL A 161 7.41 3.86 -14.41
CA VAL A 161 6.24 3.72 -13.55
C VAL A 161 6.23 2.26 -13.14
N ALA A 162 6.77 1.98 -11.97
CA ALA A 162 6.76 0.63 -11.43
C ALA A 162 5.29 0.25 -11.32
N ALA A 163 4.88 -0.79 -12.04
CA ALA A 163 3.61 -1.44 -11.73
C ALA A 163 3.63 -1.67 -10.23
N LEU A 164 2.61 -1.15 -9.52
CA LEU A 164 2.50 -1.25 -8.07
C LEU A 164 2.97 -2.65 -7.67
N PRO A 165 3.96 -2.79 -6.79
CA PRO A 165 4.42 -4.11 -6.38
C PRO A 165 3.30 -4.74 -5.57
N ALA A 166 2.34 -5.32 -6.28
CA ALA A 166 1.21 -5.97 -5.66
C ALA A 166 1.73 -7.09 -4.76
N ILE A 167 1.34 -7.07 -3.51
CA ILE A 167 1.51 -8.21 -2.61
C ILE A 167 0.78 -9.42 -3.21
N LEU A 168 -0.38 -9.16 -3.86
CA LEU A 168 -1.09 -10.08 -4.73
C LEU A 168 -1.24 -9.49 -6.13
N ARG A 169 -1.06 -10.32 -7.16
CA ARG A 169 -1.30 -9.94 -8.57
C ARG A 169 -2.75 -10.12 -8.98
N GLU A 170 -3.41 -11.16 -8.47
CA GLU A 170 -4.79 -11.52 -8.79
C GLU A 170 -5.77 -10.95 -7.77
N PRO A 171 -6.97 -10.55 -8.18
CA PRO A 171 -8.01 -10.12 -7.25
C PRO A 171 -8.40 -11.23 -6.27
N LEU A 172 -8.53 -10.93 -4.99
CA LEU A 172 -9.08 -11.86 -3.99
C LEU A 172 -10.56 -12.17 -4.25
N ARG A 173 -11.30 -11.20 -4.77
CA ARG A 173 -12.72 -11.36 -5.13
C ARG A 173 -12.98 -10.60 -6.43
N PRO A 174 -13.44 -11.29 -7.51
CA PRO A 174 -13.80 -10.65 -8.77
C PRO A 174 -15.15 -9.95 -8.68
N GLY A 175 -15.35 -8.96 -9.57
CA GLY A 175 -16.60 -8.24 -9.76
C GLY A 175 -16.78 -7.00 -8.89
N PRO A 176 -17.57 -6.02 -9.41
CA PRO A 176 -17.75 -4.74 -8.75
C PRO A 176 -18.59 -4.87 -7.48
N ALA A 177 -18.13 -4.20 -6.42
CA ALA A 177 -18.83 -4.15 -5.14
C ALA A 177 -18.35 -2.98 -4.28
N TRP A 178 -19.08 -2.70 -3.20
CA TRP A 178 -18.60 -1.93 -2.08
C TRP A 178 -17.67 -2.80 -1.21
N PHE A 179 -16.40 -2.44 -1.13
CA PHE A 179 -15.39 -3.08 -0.29
C PHE A 179 -15.09 -2.20 0.91
N ARG A 180 -14.96 -2.82 2.08
CA ARG A 180 -14.78 -2.13 3.36
C ARG A 180 -13.37 -2.31 3.88
N GLY A 181 -12.73 -1.24 4.28
CA GLY A 181 -11.35 -1.31 4.76
C GLY A 181 -10.99 -0.23 5.76
N ASP A 182 -9.76 -0.35 6.24
CA ASP A 182 -9.11 0.63 7.09
C ASP A 182 -7.77 1.01 6.48
N LEU A 183 -7.52 2.32 6.37
CA LEU A 183 -6.38 2.85 5.63
C LEU A 183 -5.31 3.49 6.54
N HIS A 184 -5.46 3.36 7.89
CA HIS A 184 -4.54 3.96 8.83
C HIS A 184 -4.40 3.12 10.11
N MET A 185 -3.25 2.48 10.29
CA MET A 185 -2.97 1.65 11.48
C MET A 185 -1.48 1.37 11.64
N HIS A 186 -1.06 1.09 12.88
CA HIS A 186 0.32 0.96 13.30
C HIS A 186 0.63 -0.40 13.91
N THR A 187 1.89 -0.82 13.80
CA THR A 187 2.37 -2.11 14.28
C THR A 187 3.71 -1.98 15.02
N ALA A 188 4.38 -3.12 15.29
CA ALA A 188 5.72 -3.15 15.88
C ALA A 188 6.81 -2.48 15.02
N HIS A 189 6.49 -2.15 13.76
CA HIS A 189 7.44 -1.47 12.85
C HIS A 189 7.49 0.04 13.08
N SER A 190 6.56 0.58 13.89
CA SER A 190 6.61 1.91 14.48
C SER A 190 6.29 1.83 15.98
N ASP A 191 5.11 2.24 16.40
CA ASP A 191 4.74 2.40 17.81
C ASP A 191 3.45 1.65 18.21
N GLY A 192 2.93 0.79 17.34
CA GLY A 192 1.81 -0.10 17.66
C GLY A 192 2.16 -1.08 18.78
N GLN A 193 1.26 -1.25 19.75
CA GLN A 193 1.47 -2.02 20.97
C GLN A 193 0.35 -3.00 21.25
N CYS A 194 0.69 -4.13 21.85
CA CYS A 194 -0.28 -5.10 22.38
C CYS A 194 0.23 -5.80 23.64
N PRO A 195 -0.67 -6.39 24.45
CA PRO A 195 -0.24 -7.15 25.59
C PRO A 195 0.48 -8.44 25.18
N SER A 196 1.64 -8.69 25.78
CA SER A 196 2.34 -9.97 25.69
C SER A 196 1.55 -11.08 26.40
N GLN A 197 2.03 -12.32 26.30
CA GLN A 197 1.42 -13.46 27.01
C GLN A 197 1.32 -13.28 28.54
N THR A 198 2.14 -12.41 29.12
CA THR A 198 2.11 -12.06 30.53
C THR A 198 1.38 -10.75 30.82
N GLY A 199 0.76 -10.12 29.82
CA GLY A 199 0.02 -8.86 29.93
C GLY A 199 0.87 -7.59 29.87
N LYS A 200 2.19 -7.68 29.70
CA LYS A 200 3.06 -6.51 29.53
C LYS A 200 2.85 -5.93 28.13
N MET A 201 2.70 -4.61 28.01
CA MET A 201 2.67 -3.93 26.71
C MET A 201 4.01 -4.04 26.01
N VAL A 202 3.97 -4.51 24.76
CA VAL A 202 5.14 -4.74 23.90
C VAL A 202 4.82 -4.29 22.47
N PRO A 203 5.83 -4.03 21.61
CA PRO A 203 5.59 -3.79 20.19
C PRO A 203 4.76 -4.90 19.55
N CYS A 204 3.67 -4.54 18.84
CA CYS A 204 2.67 -5.48 18.37
C CYS A 204 2.97 -6.02 16.97
N PRO A 205 3.21 -7.33 16.79
CA PRO A 205 3.43 -7.91 15.47
C PRO A 205 2.29 -7.62 14.49
N VAL A 206 2.61 -7.42 13.20
CA VAL A 206 1.65 -7.16 12.10
C VAL A 206 0.49 -8.16 12.08
N TYR A 207 0.74 -9.41 12.45
CA TYR A 207 -0.28 -10.46 12.52
C TYR A 207 -1.54 -10.03 13.28
N PHE A 208 -1.39 -9.38 14.45
CA PHE A 208 -2.55 -9.02 15.29
C PHE A 208 -3.39 -7.91 14.67
N THR A 209 -2.79 -7.01 13.91
CA THR A 209 -3.50 -5.98 13.15
C THR A 209 -4.32 -6.60 12.02
N VAL A 210 -3.72 -7.52 11.25
CA VAL A 210 -4.42 -8.24 10.17
C VAL A 210 -5.52 -9.15 10.73
N ASP A 211 -5.26 -9.85 11.85
CA ASP A 211 -6.26 -10.69 12.54
C ASP A 211 -7.46 -9.86 13.04
N ALA A 212 -7.20 -8.66 13.59
CA ALA A 212 -8.27 -7.76 14.02
C ALA A 212 -9.14 -7.31 12.82
N ALA A 213 -8.54 -6.99 11.68
CA ALA A 213 -9.23 -6.65 10.45
C ALA A 213 -10.09 -7.83 9.94
N ALA A 214 -9.54 -9.05 9.93
CA ALA A 214 -10.25 -10.26 9.54
C ALA A 214 -11.44 -10.54 10.48
N ARG A 215 -11.27 -10.40 11.79
CA ARG A 215 -12.34 -10.56 12.79
C ARG A 215 -13.43 -9.50 12.64
N ARG A 216 -13.08 -8.27 12.29
CA ARG A 216 -14.06 -7.22 11.96
C ARG A 216 -14.79 -7.54 10.65
N GLY A 217 -14.22 -8.34 9.75
CA GLY A 217 -14.76 -8.67 8.44
C GLY A 217 -14.48 -7.57 7.42
N LEU A 218 -13.34 -6.91 7.52
CA LEU A 218 -12.86 -5.98 6.50
C LEU A 218 -12.42 -6.76 5.26
N ASP A 219 -12.60 -6.14 4.10
CA ASP A 219 -12.16 -6.67 2.80
C ASP A 219 -10.72 -6.28 2.50
N PHE A 220 -10.27 -5.11 2.95
CA PHE A 220 -8.89 -4.64 2.76
C PHE A 220 -8.39 -3.82 3.93
N ILE A 221 -7.06 -3.74 4.07
CA ILE A 221 -6.39 -2.82 4.99
C ILE A 221 -5.10 -2.28 4.37
N ALA A 222 -4.67 -1.10 4.83
CA ALA A 222 -3.32 -0.60 4.63
C ALA A 222 -2.64 -0.42 5.98
N VAL A 223 -1.54 -1.13 6.20
CA VAL A 223 -0.68 -0.92 7.38
C VAL A 223 0.26 0.23 7.09
N THR A 224 0.22 1.27 7.93
CA THR A 224 0.82 2.58 7.64
C THR A 224 1.81 3.01 8.73
N ASP A 225 2.70 2.12 9.14
CA ASP A 225 3.72 2.42 10.15
C ASP A 225 4.50 3.72 9.84
N HIS A 226 4.80 4.51 10.87
CA HIS A 226 5.51 5.80 10.76
C HIS A 226 6.86 5.64 10.08
N ASN A 227 7.04 6.25 8.92
CA ASN A 227 8.29 6.32 8.15
C ASN A 227 8.98 4.97 7.85
N ALA A 228 8.37 3.85 8.26
CA ALA A 228 8.91 2.51 8.08
C ALA A 228 8.44 1.87 6.76
N THR A 229 9.24 0.95 6.23
CA THR A 229 8.91 0.12 5.06
C THR A 229 9.03 -1.38 5.37
N SER A 230 9.60 -1.71 6.52
CA SER A 230 9.89 -3.10 6.91
C SER A 230 8.62 -3.93 7.22
N GLN A 231 7.46 -3.32 7.50
CA GLN A 231 6.18 -4.02 7.64
C GLN A 231 5.74 -4.72 6.35
N HIS A 232 6.18 -4.26 5.18
CA HIS A 232 5.77 -4.83 3.90
C HIS A 232 6.19 -6.29 3.74
N ASP A 233 7.34 -6.69 4.28
CA ASP A 233 7.79 -8.09 4.24
C ASP A 233 6.89 -8.99 5.09
N ALA A 234 6.53 -8.54 6.30
CA ALA A 234 5.57 -9.25 7.14
C ALA A 234 4.18 -9.36 6.47
N MET A 235 3.71 -8.30 5.81
CA MET A 235 2.45 -8.34 5.05
C MET A 235 2.50 -9.35 3.90
N ARG A 236 3.61 -9.46 3.16
CA ARG A 236 3.79 -10.47 2.10
C ARG A 236 3.73 -11.90 2.66
N GLU A 237 4.32 -12.12 3.83
CA GLU A 237 4.29 -13.41 4.50
C GLU A 237 2.87 -13.78 4.94
N LEU A 238 2.11 -12.80 5.44
CA LEU A 238 0.76 -13.01 5.98
C LEU A 238 -0.32 -13.12 4.91
N GLN A 239 -0.16 -12.48 3.75
CA GLN A 239 -1.21 -12.41 2.73
C GLN A 239 -1.75 -13.79 2.28
N PRO A 240 -0.93 -14.83 2.06
CA PRO A 240 -1.45 -16.15 1.68
C PRO A 240 -2.33 -16.81 2.75
N TYR A 241 -2.13 -16.48 4.02
CA TYR A 241 -2.95 -16.98 5.13
C TYR A 241 -4.27 -16.21 5.25
N PHE A 242 -4.24 -14.88 5.05
CA PHE A 242 -5.41 -14.02 5.10
C PHE A 242 -5.99 -13.83 3.68
N ASP A 243 -6.53 -14.90 3.09
CA ASP A 243 -7.03 -14.96 1.72
C ASP A 243 -8.39 -14.26 1.49
N LYS A 244 -8.94 -13.61 2.51
CA LYS A 244 -10.18 -12.81 2.45
C LYS A 244 -9.96 -11.33 2.73
N VAL A 245 -8.76 -10.94 3.20
CA VAL A 245 -8.40 -9.56 3.50
C VAL A 245 -7.23 -9.15 2.61
N LEU A 246 -7.45 -8.19 1.75
CA LEU A 246 -6.40 -7.65 0.89
C LEU A 246 -5.47 -6.75 1.70
N LEU A 247 -4.18 -7.05 1.68
CA LEU A 247 -3.15 -6.25 2.33
C LEU A 247 -2.53 -5.26 1.33
N ILE A 248 -2.85 -3.99 1.46
CA ILE A 248 -2.32 -2.91 0.61
C ILE A 248 -1.07 -2.34 1.27
N PRO A 249 0.08 -2.24 0.57
CA PRO A 249 1.25 -1.56 1.11
C PRO A 249 0.91 -0.13 1.50
N GLY A 250 1.31 0.27 2.70
CA GLY A 250 1.08 1.62 3.19
C GLY A 250 2.23 2.11 4.06
N ARG A 251 2.30 3.42 4.23
CA ARG A 251 3.22 4.07 5.16
C ARG A 251 2.68 5.43 5.54
N GLU A 252 2.73 5.77 6.80
CA GLU A 252 2.52 7.14 7.22
C GLU A 252 3.84 7.91 7.15
N ILE A 253 3.95 8.82 6.19
CA ILE A 253 5.05 9.77 6.12
C ILE A 253 4.82 10.82 7.20
N THR A 254 5.55 10.67 8.29
CA THR A 254 5.46 11.50 9.49
C THR A 254 6.49 12.58 9.44
N THR A 255 6.05 13.83 9.38
CA THR A 255 6.90 15.03 9.38
C THR A 255 6.53 15.96 10.53
N PHE A 256 7.33 16.96 10.79
CA PHE A 256 7.01 17.99 11.81
C PHE A 256 5.96 19.01 11.34
N GLN A 257 5.48 18.92 10.09
CA GLN A 257 4.54 19.87 9.47
C GLN A 257 3.20 19.23 9.06
N GLY A 258 3.03 17.96 9.32
CA GLY A 258 1.85 17.17 8.96
C GLY A 258 2.23 15.71 8.70
N HIS A 259 1.25 14.84 8.82
CA HIS A 259 1.37 13.42 8.50
C HIS A 259 0.58 13.11 7.24
N ILE A 260 1.12 12.23 6.41
CA ILE A 260 0.54 11.88 5.11
C ILE A 260 0.62 10.38 4.90
N ASN A 261 -0.51 9.72 4.72
CA ASN A 261 -0.51 8.34 4.29
C ASN A 261 -0.14 8.23 2.81
N PHE A 262 0.74 7.28 2.56
CA PHE A 262 1.27 6.92 1.27
C PHE A 262 0.88 5.47 1.01
N LEU A 263 -0.07 5.26 0.08
CA LEU A 263 -0.76 3.98 -0.10
C LEU A 263 -0.51 3.40 -1.49
N GLY A 264 -0.24 2.09 -1.53
CA GLY A 264 -0.13 1.33 -2.77
C GLY A 264 1.28 1.23 -3.33
N SER A 265 2.31 1.73 -2.64
CA SER A 265 3.71 1.55 -3.03
C SER A 265 4.57 1.09 -1.84
N THR A 266 5.61 0.34 -2.14
CA THR A 266 6.66 -0.04 -1.18
C THR A 266 7.90 0.83 -1.29
N ASP A 267 7.93 1.78 -2.24
CA ASP A 267 9.08 2.62 -2.50
C ASP A 267 9.36 3.56 -1.34
N PHE A 268 10.63 3.80 -1.09
CA PHE A 268 11.04 4.75 -0.07
C PHE A 268 10.90 6.19 -0.60
N VAL A 269 10.15 7.01 0.12
CA VAL A 269 10.10 8.46 -0.06
C VAL A 269 10.74 9.11 1.16
N ASP A 270 11.69 10.02 0.95
CA ASP A 270 12.38 10.69 2.04
C ASP A 270 11.44 11.68 2.73
N PHE A 271 11.30 11.52 4.05
CA PHE A 271 10.38 12.27 4.89
C PHE A 271 11.04 13.46 5.61
N ARG A 272 12.37 13.66 5.46
CA ARG A 272 13.16 14.63 6.23
C ARG A 272 12.99 16.05 5.71
N LEU A 273 11.87 16.69 6.07
CA LEU A 273 11.61 18.10 5.79
C LEU A 273 12.53 19.01 6.63
N ASP A 274 13.81 19.06 6.29
CA ASP A 274 14.84 19.83 7.01
C ASP A 274 15.35 21.05 6.21
N GLY A 275 14.74 21.34 5.07
CA GLY A 275 15.13 22.40 4.15
C GLY A 275 16.44 22.12 3.38
N LYS A 276 17.02 20.92 3.55
CA LYS A 276 18.26 20.49 2.88
C LYS A 276 18.06 19.19 2.14
N THR A 277 17.62 18.14 2.84
CA THR A 277 17.40 16.80 2.27
C THR A 277 16.11 16.78 1.45
N VAL A 278 15.01 17.21 2.05
CA VAL A 278 13.74 17.51 1.40
C VAL A 278 13.41 18.98 1.69
N PRO A 279 13.47 19.88 0.69
CA PRO A 279 13.34 21.32 0.92
C PRO A 279 11.99 21.73 1.50
N ASP A 280 10.89 21.15 1.01
CA ASP A 280 9.53 21.50 1.38
C ASP A 280 8.53 20.34 1.15
N MET A 281 7.29 20.56 1.58
CA MET A 281 6.21 19.60 1.46
C MET A 281 5.89 19.27 -0.02
N ASN A 282 5.96 20.23 -0.93
CA ASN A 282 5.70 19.99 -2.35
C ASN A 282 6.73 19.05 -2.97
N THR A 283 8.00 19.21 -2.61
CA THR A 283 9.08 18.30 -3.04
C THR A 283 8.81 16.86 -2.56
N LEU A 284 8.38 16.70 -1.30
CA LEU A 284 7.99 15.38 -0.76
C LEU A 284 6.81 14.80 -1.53
N LEU A 285 5.76 15.59 -1.73
CA LEU A 285 4.56 15.15 -2.43
C LEU A 285 4.82 14.81 -3.90
N HIS A 286 5.68 15.56 -4.61
CA HIS A 286 6.11 15.21 -5.95
C HIS A 286 6.84 13.86 -6.00
N ALA A 287 7.74 13.61 -5.04
CA ALA A 287 8.41 12.32 -4.94
C ALA A 287 7.40 11.19 -4.69
N ALA A 288 6.43 11.38 -3.80
CA ALA A 288 5.36 10.43 -3.52
C ALA A 288 4.48 10.19 -4.76
N HIS A 289 4.04 11.25 -5.41
CA HIS A 289 3.19 11.18 -6.62
C HIS A 289 3.86 10.43 -7.76
N SER A 290 5.18 10.57 -7.94
CA SER A 290 5.94 9.91 -9.00
C SER A 290 5.93 8.38 -8.90
N THR A 291 5.61 7.81 -7.75
CA THR A 291 5.49 6.35 -7.56
C THR A 291 4.13 5.79 -7.97
N GLY A 292 3.16 6.66 -8.28
CA GLY A 292 1.77 6.27 -8.56
C GLY A 292 0.95 5.93 -7.32
N ALA A 293 1.50 6.07 -6.11
CA ALA A 293 0.77 5.86 -4.87
C ALA A 293 -0.31 6.93 -4.64
N ILE A 294 -1.28 6.60 -3.80
CA ILE A 294 -2.22 7.59 -3.25
C ILE A 294 -1.56 8.28 -2.06
N THR A 295 -1.70 9.59 -2.02
CA THR A 295 -1.34 10.42 -0.88
C THR A 295 -2.59 10.95 -0.20
N SER A 296 -2.68 10.80 1.13
CA SER A 296 -3.78 11.30 1.95
C SER A 296 -3.25 12.11 3.12
N ILE A 297 -3.77 13.33 3.30
CA ILE A 297 -3.49 14.10 4.54
C ILE A 297 -4.17 13.40 5.70
N ASN A 298 -3.42 13.10 6.76
CA ASN A 298 -3.93 12.48 7.97
C ASN A 298 -4.34 13.54 8.97
N HIS A 299 -5.44 13.30 9.69
CA HIS A 299 -5.91 14.04 10.87
C HIS A 299 -5.53 15.55 10.91
N PRO A 300 -5.80 16.35 9.84
CA PRO A 300 -5.21 17.68 9.63
C PRO A 300 -5.54 18.72 10.71
N LEU A 301 -6.63 18.57 11.44
CA LEU A 301 -7.04 19.46 12.53
C LEU A 301 -6.62 18.95 13.92
N SER A 302 -5.88 17.85 13.99
CA SER A 302 -5.37 17.35 15.26
C SER A 302 -4.39 18.35 15.88
N PRO A 303 -4.40 18.52 17.22
CA PRO A 303 -3.45 19.43 17.86
C PRO A 303 -2.02 18.93 17.70
N SER A 304 -1.11 19.82 17.31
CA SER A 304 0.32 19.56 17.31
C SER A 304 0.96 20.12 18.58
N GLY A 305 1.93 19.39 19.17
CA GLY A 305 2.63 19.80 20.37
C GLY A 305 3.46 18.67 20.96
N GLU A 306 3.76 18.73 22.25
CA GLU A 306 4.60 17.72 22.91
C GLU A 306 3.97 16.32 22.99
N VAL A 307 2.63 16.21 22.87
CA VAL A 307 1.91 14.92 22.90
C VAL A 307 1.91 14.27 21.52
N CYS A 308 1.77 15.05 20.47
CA CYS A 308 1.81 14.58 19.09
C CYS A 308 2.52 15.65 18.22
N MET A 309 3.77 15.39 17.93
CA MET A 309 4.63 16.33 17.18
C MET A 309 4.34 16.25 15.68
N GLY A 310 3.77 17.34 15.12
CA GLY A 310 3.47 17.43 13.69
C GLY A 310 2.16 16.75 13.27
N CYS A 311 1.27 16.34 14.19
CA CYS A 311 0.00 15.71 13.86
C CYS A 311 -0.91 16.59 13.02
N GLY A 312 -1.13 17.84 13.43
CA GLY A 312 -1.90 18.81 12.65
C GLY A 312 -1.16 19.25 11.39
N PHE A 313 -1.89 19.40 10.30
CA PHE A 313 -1.30 19.83 9.03
C PHE A 313 -1.00 21.34 9.07
N SER A 314 0.27 21.69 9.15
CA SER A 314 0.76 23.06 9.40
C SER A 314 1.97 23.42 8.51
N SER A 315 1.91 23.09 7.21
CA SER A 315 3.03 23.40 6.31
C SER A 315 3.38 24.89 6.34
N ALA A 316 4.67 25.20 6.48
CA ALA A 316 5.19 26.56 6.45
C ALA A 316 5.15 27.20 5.04
N THR A 317 5.02 26.38 3.99
CA THR A 317 4.88 26.80 2.60
C THR A 317 3.50 26.44 2.08
N ALA A 318 3.01 27.18 1.08
CA ALA A 318 1.79 26.82 0.38
C ALA A 318 1.95 25.42 -0.25
N VAL A 319 1.02 24.54 0.04
CA VAL A 319 1.03 23.16 -0.47
C VAL A 319 0.16 23.08 -1.71
N ASP A 320 0.71 22.48 -2.77
CA ASP A 320 -0.05 22.17 -3.98
C ASP A 320 -0.96 20.96 -3.71
N MET A 321 -2.22 21.23 -3.41
CA MET A 321 -3.22 20.20 -3.09
C MET A 321 -3.56 19.29 -4.28
N HIS A 322 -3.14 19.63 -5.52
CA HIS A 322 -3.27 18.72 -6.67
C HIS A 322 -2.36 17.50 -6.59
N LEU A 323 -1.33 17.56 -5.74
CA LEU A 323 -0.44 16.42 -5.45
C LEU A 323 -1.04 15.43 -4.45
N LEU A 324 -2.17 15.77 -3.87
CA LEU A 324 -2.89 14.96 -2.88
C LEU A 324 -4.14 14.34 -3.52
N THR A 325 -4.41 13.10 -3.17
CA THR A 325 -5.60 12.37 -3.65
C THR A 325 -6.73 12.39 -2.63
N ALA A 326 -6.39 12.26 -1.35
CA ALA A 326 -7.37 12.05 -0.30
C ALA A 326 -7.05 12.85 0.97
N ILE A 327 -7.99 12.84 1.89
CA ILE A 327 -7.88 13.41 3.23
C ILE A 327 -8.63 12.53 4.22
N GLU A 328 -8.08 12.33 5.40
CA GLU A 328 -8.83 11.75 6.49
C GLU A 328 -9.87 12.75 7.01
N ALA A 329 -11.10 12.58 6.54
CA ALA A 329 -12.24 13.36 7.02
C ALA A 329 -12.67 12.92 8.44
N VAL A 330 -12.41 11.66 8.79
CA VAL A 330 -12.59 11.09 10.14
C VAL A 330 -11.37 10.24 10.49
N ASN A 331 -10.74 10.53 11.63
CA ASN A 331 -9.62 9.77 12.17
C ASN A 331 -9.93 9.31 13.59
N GLY A 332 -9.62 8.04 13.90
CA GLY A 332 -9.79 7.48 15.25
C GLY A 332 -11.23 7.38 15.71
N GLY A 333 -11.42 7.42 17.00
CA GLY A 333 -12.59 6.83 17.64
C GLY A 333 -13.88 7.61 17.71
N SER A 334 -13.99 8.86 17.41
CA SER A 334 -15.29 9.54 17.30
C SER A 334 -15.17 11.00 16.85
N GLU A 335 -16.07 11.40 15.98
CA GLU A 335 -16.28 12.77 15.54
C GLU A 335 -16.52 13.77 16.68
N ASN A 336 -16.90 13.30 17.87
CA ASN A 336 -17.26 14.13 19.00
C ASN A 336 -16.09 14.62 19.87
N ASN A 337 -14.88 14.11 19.60
CA ASN A 337 -13.69 14.37 20.43
C ASN A 337 -12.51 14.96 19.65
N GLY A 338 -12.78 15.76 18.62
CA GLY A 338 -11.74 16.35 17.80
C GLY A 338 -11.16 15.42 16.72
N HIS A 339 -11.85 14.32 16.43
CA HIS A 339 -11.48 13.35 15.38
C HIS A 339 -12.18 13.61 14.04
N SER A 340 -13.06 14.62 13.96
CA SER A 340 -13.65 15.07 12.70
C SER A 340 -12.78 16.15 12.06
N HIS A 341 -12.44 15.95 10.79
CA HIS A 341 -11.67 16.88 9.98
C HIS A 341 -12.50 17.42 8.81
N LEU A 342 -13.82 17.28 8.87
CA LEU A 342 -14.77 17.72 7.84
C LEU A 342 -14.62 19.20 7.50
N ALA A 343 -14.43 20.07 8.50
CA ALA A 343 -14.25 21.49 8.27
C ALA A 343 -13.01 21.81 7.41
N PHE A 344 -11.92 21.08 7.57
CA PHE A 344 -10.74 21.22 6.72
C PHE A 344 -11.02 20.70 5.30
N TRP A 345 -11.68 19.55 5.18
CA TRP A 345 -12.06 18.99 3.89
C TRP A 345 -12.97 19.94 3.11
N ASP A 346 -14.05 20.46 3.75
CA ASP A 346 -14.97 21.44 3.16
C ASP A 346 -14.25 22.70 2.69
N GLN A 347 -13.29 23.18 3.49
CA GLN A 347 -12.48 24.32 3.10
C GLN A 347 -11.68 24.05 1.81
N GLN A 348 -11.10 22.84 1.66
CA GLN A 348 -10.36 22.49 0.45
C GLN A 348 -11.29 22.32 -0.76
N LEU A 349 -12.45 21.68 -0.58
CA LEU A 349 -13.46 21.56 -1.62
C LEU A 349 -13.93 22.95 -2.10
N ASN A 350 -14.18 23.89 -1.17
CA ASN A 350 -14.59 25.25 -1.51
C ASN A 350 -13.51 26.05 -2.25
N LYS A 351 -12.24 25.77 -2.01
CA LYS A 351 -11.12 26.29 -2.81
C LYS A 351 -11.03 25.69 -4.21
N GLY A 352 -11.74 24.60 -4.49
CA GLY A 352 -11.73 23.91 -5.79
C GLY A 352 -10.82 22.68 -5.83
N CYS A 353 -10.31 22.22 -4.68
CA CYS A 353 -9.51 21.02 -4.60
C CYS A 353 -10.41 19.78 -4.52
N ARG A 354 -10.25 18.83 -5.46
CA ARG A 354 -10.98 17.56 -5.43
C ARG A 354 -10.19 16.53 -4.60
N LEU A 355 -10.45 16.50 -3.32
CA LEU A 355 -9.88 15.52 -2.40
C LEU A 355 -10.96 14.51 -2.00
N THR A 356 -10.63 13.24 -2.06
CA THR A 356 -11.50 12.17 -1.58
C THR A 356 -11.45 12.10 -0.05
N GLY A 357 -12.60 12.25 0.60
CA GLY A 357 -12.72 12.02 2.04
C GLY A 357 -12.66 10.53 2.35
N ILE A 358 -11.73 10.14 3.22
CA ILE A 358 -11.59 8.77 3.73
C ILE A 358 -11.65 8.75 5.26
N GLY A 359 -11.82 7.58 5.85
CA GLY A 359 -11.66 7.34 7.27
C GLY A 359 -10.46 6.45 7.55
N GLY A 360 -9.83 6.63 8.70
CA GLY A 360 -8.75 5.77 9.20
C GLY A 360 -8.86 5.60 10.70
N SER A 361 -8.62 4.38 11.22
CA SER A 361 -8.72 4.15 12.67
C SER A 361 -7.54 4.73 13.46
N ASP A 362 -6.40 4.89 12.81
CA ASP A 362 -5.14 5.29 13.46
C ASP A 362 -4.82 4.37 14.65
N ASN A 363 -5.11 3.08 14.45
CA ASN A 363 -5.07 2.11 15.53
C ASN A 363 -3.65 1.70 15.88
N HIS A 364 -3.28 1.93 17.14
CA HIS A 364 -2.00 1.51 17.74
C HIS A 364 -2.16 0.30 18.68
N ARG A 365 -3.38 -0.24 18.83
CA ARG A 365 -3.69 -1.32 19.77
C ARG A 365 -4.65 -2.34 19.16
N PRO A 366 -4.19 -3.17 18.22
CA PRO A 366 -5.08 -4.05 17.44
C PRO A 366 -5.80 -5.12 18.29
N MET A 367 -5.31 -5.40 19.50
CA MET A 367 -5.95 -6.34 20.41
C MET A 367 -7.02 -5.70 21.31
N MET A 368 -7.31 -4.41 21.16
CA MET A 368 -8.44 -3.79 21.86
C MET A 368 -9.78 -4.39 21.39
N PRO A 369 -10.85 -4.32 22.22
CA PRO A 369 -12.18 -4.78 21.84
C PRO A 369 -12.68 -4.09 20.57
N LEU A 370 -13.25 -4.86 19.63
CA LEU A 370 -13.72 -4.32 18.34
C LEU A 370 -14.98 -3.44 18.46
N ASP A 371 -15.66 -3.46 19.58
CA ASP A 371 -16.81 -2.62 19.92
C ASP A 371 -16.42 -1.29 20.59
N GLN A 372 -15.13 -0.97 20.61
CA GLN A 372 -14.61 0.32 21.06
C GLN A 372 -14.21 1.19 19.89
N ALA A 373 -14.52 2.46 20.00
CA ALA A 373 -14.10 3.48 19.03
C ALA A 373 -12.56 3.53 18.91
N GLY A 374 -12.04 3.70 17.68
CA GLY A 374 -10.62 3.63 17.39
C GLY A 374 -10.04 2.21 17.27
N SER A 375 -10.88 1.16 17.39
CA SER A 375 -10.46 -0.20 17.01
C SER A 375 -10.29 -0.31 15.50
N VAL A 376 -9.51 -1.27 15.04
CA VAL A 376 -9.28 -1.52 13.60
C VAL A 376 -10.61 -1.55 12.84
N GLY A 377 -10.73 -0.71 11.80
CA GLY A 377 -11.95 -0.52 11.02
C GLY A 377 -13.03 0.34 11.68
N TRP A 378 -12.70 1.13 12.67
CA TRP A 378 -13.60 2.12 13.24
C TRP A 378 -12.90 3.49 13.30
N PRO A 379 -13.13 4.38 12.30
CA PRO A 379 -14.08 4.29 11.18
C PRO A 379 -13.66 3.30 10.08
N THR A 380 -14.63 2.93 9.22
CA THR A 380 -14.42 2.13 8.02
C THR A 380 -14.51 3.00 6.77
N THR A 381 -13.54 2.90 5.88
CA THR A 381 -13.63 3.43 4.51
C THR A 381 -14.25 2.38 3.60
N ALA A 382 -15.41 2.68 3.01
CA ALA A 382 -16.04 1.83 2.01
C ALA A 382 -15.74 2.38 0.62
N VAL A 383 -15.22 1.53 -0.28
CA VAL A 383 -14.80 1.90 -1.64
C VAL A 383 -15.58 1.07 -2.65
N TYR A 384 -16.24 1.71 -3.62
CA TYR A 384 -16.79 1.00 -4.77
C TYR A 384 -15.68 0.77 -5.79
N ALA A 385 -15.34 -0.50 -6.02
CA ALA A 385 -14.26 -0.89 -6.91
C ALA A 385 -14.67 -2.04 -7.84
N ALA A 386 -13.94 -2.19 -8.96
CA ALA A 386 -14.23 -3.19 -9.98
C ALA A 386 -14.01 -4.64 -9.49
N ASP A 387 -13.13 -4.81 -8.52
CA ASP A 387 -12.80 -6.07 -7.87
C ASP A 387 -12.02 -5.82 -6.57
N LEU A 388 -11.73 -6.87 -5.79
CA LEU A 388 -10.91 -6.76 -4.59
C LEU A 388 -9.42 -6.96 -4.93
N SER A 389 -8.84 -5.98 -5.56
CA SER A 389 -7.40 -5.85 -5.82
C SER A 389 -6.88 -4.48 -5.38
N ALA A 390 -5.59 -4.37 -5.10
CA ALA A 390 -5.01 -3.09 -4.70
C ALA A 390 -5.19 -2.01 -5.80
N PRO A 391 -4.95 -2.27 -7.09
CA PRO A 391 -5.22 -1.29 -8.13
C PRO A 391 -6.68 -0.82 -8.15
N ALA A 392 -7.66 -1.74 -8.10
CA ALA A 392 -9.06 -1.39 -8.18
C ALA A 392 -9.55 -0.58 -6.97
N ILE A 393 -9.11 -0.92 -5.75
CA ILE A 393 -9.40 -0.15 -4.54
C ILE A 393 -8.81 1.27 -4.64
N LEU A 394 -7.53 1.38 -5.03
CA LEU A 394 -6.88 2.68 -5.18
C LEU A 394 -7.53 3.53 -6.27
N ASP A 395 -7.97 2.93 -7.39
CA ASP A 395 -8.69 3.63 -8.44
C ASP A 395 -10.08 4.09 -7.98
N GLY A 396 -10.78 3.30 -7.16
CA GLY A 396 -12.03 3.70 -6.51
C GLY A 396 -11.83 4.93 -5.60
N ILE A 397 -10.73 4.98 -4.83
CA ILE A 397 -10.37 6.14 -4.01
C ILE A 397 -10.06 7.36 -4.88
N ARG A 398 -9.25 7.21 -5.95
CA ARG A 398 -8.95 8.30 -6.91
C ARG A 398 -10.20 8.86 -7.56
N ALA A 399 -11.16 8.01 -7.84
CA ALA A 399 -12.44 8.40 -8.45
C ALA A 399 -13.42 9.03 -7.44
N GLY A 400 -13.10 9.10 -6.15
CA GLY A 400 -14.00 9.59 -5.12
C GLY A 400 -15.20 8.69 -4.83
N ARG A 401 -15.18 7.44 -5.29
CA ARG A 401 -16.25 6.45 -5.09
C ARG A 401 -16.16 5.84 -3.70
N VAL A 402 -16.32 6.68 -2.70
CA VAL A 402 -16.06 6.36 -1.29
C VAL A 402 -17.17 6.91 -0.42
N PHE A 403 -17.54 6.16 0.60
CA PHE A 403 -18.20 6.69 1.79
C PHE A 403 -17.50 6.20 3.07
N ILE A 404 -17.69 6.94 4.16
CA ILE A 404 -17.13 6.59 5.47
C ILE A 404 -18.26 6.08 6.35
N ASP A 405 -18.11 4.87 6.89
CA ASP A 405 -18.94 4.37 7.98
C ASP A 405 -18.24 4.70 9.31
N VAL A 406 -18.73 5.73 9.98
CA VAL A 406 -18.09 6.31 11.17
C VAL A 406 -18.01 5.31 12.33
N ASN A 407 -18.98 4.40 12.41
CA ASN A 407 -19.07 3.41 13.48
C ASN A 407 -18.49 2.03 13.11
N GLY A 408 -17.98 1.87 11.89
CA GLY A 408 -17.40 0.61 11.44
C GLY A 408 -18.40 -0.55 11.43
N THR A 409 -19.64 -0.31 10.99
CA THR A 409 -20.66 -1.36 10.81
C THR A 409 -20.36 -2.18 9.54
N ARG A 410 -21.07 -3.27 9.31
CA ARG A 410 -20.81 -4.16 8.17
C ARG A 410 -21.82 -4.03 7.03
N ASP A 411 -22.96 -3.43 7.29
CA ASP A 411 -24.16 -3.53 6.48
C ASP A 411 -24.68 -2.19 5.96
N ARG A 412 -24.25 -1.08 6.54
CA ARG A 412 -24.66 0.25 6.10
C ARG A 412 -24.06 0.58 4.75
N ILE A 413 -24.88 1.12 3.84
CA ILE A 413 -24.49 1.65 2.53
C ILE A 413 -24.99 3.08 2.42
N LEU A 414 -24.23 3.92 1.73
CA LEU A 414 -24.60 5.28 1.35
C LEU A 414 -24.17 5.55 -0.09
N GLU A 415 -25.13 5.88 -0.94
CA GLU A 415 -24.90 6.23 -2.34
C GLU A 415 -25.56 7.55 -2.66
N LEU A 416 -24.89 8.40 -3.43
CA LEU A 416 -25.41 9.66 -3.95
C LEU A 416 -25.44 9.60 -5.47
N THR A 417 -26.58 9.95 -6.06
CA THR A 417 -26.73 10.12 -7.51
C THR A 417 -27.34 11.48 -7.84
N ALA A 418 -27.06 11.98 -9.04
CA ALA A 418 -27.68 13.18 -9.60
C ALA A 418 -28.17 12.87 -11.01
N ARG A 419 -29.38 13.33 -11.37
CA ARG A 419 -29.99 13.15 -12.70
C ARG A 419 -30.46 14.49 -13.26
N THR A 420 -30.11 14.76 -14.50
CA THR A 420 -30.57 15.95 -15.25
C THR A 420 -30.50 15.70 -16.75
N GLY A 421 -31.52 16.12 -17.52
CA GLY A 421 -31.51 16.10 -18.98
C GLY A 421 -31.09 14.78 -19.65
N GLY A 422 -31.31 13.61 -18.98
CA GLY A 422 -30.90 12.29 -19.44
C GLY A 422 -29.46 11.90 -19.08
N GLN A 423 -28.72 12.76 -18.39
CA GLN A 423 -27.40 12.46 -17.81
C GLN A 423 -27.56 11.97 -16.37
N MET A 424 -26.59 11.16 -15.92
CA MET A 424 -26.52 10.68 -14.54
C MET A 424 -25.06 10.78 -14.05
N ALA A 425 -24.90 11.25 -12.82
CA ALA A 425 -23.64 11.24 -12.08
C ALA A 425 -23.83 10.48 -10.75
N SER A 426 -22.77 9.90 -10.25
CA SER A 426 -22.70 9.20 -8.97
C SER A 426 -21.62 9.81 -8.08
N THR A 427 -21.57 9.41 -6.83
CA THR A 427 -20.52 9.81 -5.87
C THR A 427 -19.14 9.84 -6.53
N GLY A 428 -18.44 10.96 -6.43
CA GLY A 428 -17.11 11.20 -7.02
C GLY A 428 -17.14 11.79 -8.44
N ASP A 429 -18.25 11.69 -9.17
CA ASP A 429 -18.35 12.20 -10.54
C ASP A 429 -18.49 13.74 -10.59
N ALA A 430 -18.11 14.31 -11.74
CA ALA A 430 -18.38 15.69 -12.09
C ALA A 430 -19.35 15.75 -13.26
N ILE A 431 -20.29 16.68 -13.24
CA ILE A 431 -21.29 16.88 -14.29
C ILE A 431 -21.46 18.38 -14.59
N GLU A 432 -21.58 18.72 -15.86
CA GLU A 432 -21.85 20.10 -16.31
C GLU A 432 -23.35 20.31 -16.48
N ILE A 433 -23.89 21.36 -15.87
CA ILE A 433 -25.33 21.66 -15.81
C ILE A 433 -25.52 23.14 -16.06
N PRO A 434 -26.19 23.52 -17.18
CA PRO A 434 -26.51 24.92 -17.47
C PRO A 434 -27.41 25.57 -16.41
N ALA A 435 -27.32 26.90 -16.31
CA ALA A 435 -28.22 27.65 -15.44
C ALA A 435 -29.69 27.46 -15.84
N GLY A 436 -30.54 27.21 -14.86
CA GLY A 436 -31.97 26.98 -15.03
C GLY A 436 -32.36 25.51 -15.21
N ASP A 437 -31.41 24.60 -15.42
CA ASP A 437 -31.71 23.18 -15.55
C ASP A 437 -32.01 22.55 -14.19
N ALA A 438 -33.06 21.71 -14.17
CA ALA A 438 -33.45 20.97 -12.97
C ALA A 438 -32.55 19.72 -12.78
N VAL A 439 -32.17 19.49 -11.56
CA VAL A 439 -31.39 18.31 -11.11
C VAL A 439 -32.16 17.61 -10.01
N GLU A 440 -32.27 16.32 -10.11
CA GLU A 440 -32.76 15.46 -9.03
C GLU A 440 -31.57 14.69 -8.41
N PHE A 441 -31.20 15.11 -7.21
CA PHE A 441 -30.30 14.33 -6.38
C PHE A 441 -31.07 13.24 -5.63
N ALA A 442 -30.45 12.10 -5.42
CA ALA A 442 -31.02 11.01 -4.65
C ALA A 442 -29.95 10.39 -3.72
N ALA A 443 -30.22 10.42 -2.42
CA ALA A 443 -29.44 9.75 -1.40
C ALA A 443 -30.06 8.37 -1.13
N HIS A 444 -29.38 7.29 -1.48
CA HIS A 444 -29.80 5.94 -1.17
C HIS A 444 -29.03 5.44 0.05
N ALA A 445 -29.76 5.05 1.09
CA ALA A 445 -29.19 4.54 2.34
C ALA A 445 -29.75 3.15 2.67
N MET A 446 -28.85 2.20 3.00
CA MET A 446 -29.22 0.88 3.48
C MET A 446 -28.78 0.67 4.92
N ALA A 447 -29.54 -0.15 5.67
CA ALA A 447 -29.28 -0.50 7.07
C ALA A 447 -29.09 0.71 8.01
N ALA A 448 -29.65 1.87 7.65
CA ALA A 448 -29.56 3.14 8.38
C ALA A 448 -30.91 3.60 8.96
N GLY A 449 -31.86 2.68 9.14
CA GLY A 449 -33.18 2.98 9.72
C GLY A 449 -33.07 3.65 11.08
N GLY A 450 -33.91 4.69 11.30
CA GLY A 450 -33.88 5.55 12.48
C GLY A 450 -32.91 6.73 12.38
N GLY A 451 -32.12 6.81 11.30
CA GLY A 451 -31.28 7.98 11.00
C GLY A 451 -32.00 9.04 10.19
N GLN A 452 -31.30 10.12 9.91
CA GLN A 452 -31.74 11.23 9.06
C GLN A 452 -30.66 11.56 8.04
N VAL A 453 -31.06 11.75 6.78
CA VAL A 453 -30.18 12.24 5.71
C VAL A 453 -29.99 13.75 5.85
N LEU A 454 -28.72 14.17 5.93
CA LEU A 454 -28.30 15.56 5.89
C LEU A 454 -27.72 15.86 4.51
N TRP A 455 -28.23 16.90 3.86
CA TRP A 455 -27.75 17.36 2.56
C TRP A 455 -26.77 18.50 2.74
N ILE A 456 -25.57 18.37 2.20
CA ILE A 456 -24.52 19.38 2.32
C ILE A 456 -24.20 19.92 0.94
N GLU A 457 -24.44 21.22 0.74
CA GLU A 457 -24.07 22.00 -0.44
C GLU A 457 -22.98 23.00 -0.04
N ASP A 458 -21.80 22.92 -0.67
CA ASP A 458 -20.66 23.82 -0.44
C ASP A 458 -20.28 23.99 1.05
N GLY A 459 -20.38 22.90 1.84
CA GLY A 459 -20.09 22.89 3.27
C GLY A 459 -21.21 23.42 4.17
N ARG A 460 -22.41 23.61 3.64
CA ARG A 460 -23.59 24.05 4.40
C ARG A 460 -24.71 23.04 4.30
N GLU A 461 -25.36 22.80 5.41
CA GLU A 461 -26.55 21.97 5.40
C GLU A 461 -27.71 22.72 4.68
N VAL A 462 -28.36 22.02 3.75
CA VAL A 462 -29.53 22.49 3.03
C VAL A 462 -30.73 21.63 3.38
N ALA A 463 -31.84 22.29 3.70
CA ALA A 463 -33.08 21.61 4.07
C ALA A 463 -33.73 20.98 2.83
N PRO A 464 -34.00 19.68 2.79
CA PRO A 464 -34.80 19.08 1.72
C PRO A 464 -36.27 19.52 1.82
N PRO A 465 -36.98 19.57 0.68
CA PRO A 465 -38.42 19.93 0.66
C PRO A 465 -39.30 18.82 1.26
N THR A 466 -38.77 17.64 1.47
CA THR A 466 -39.47 16.47 2.03
C THR A 466 -38.77 15.99 3.29
N ASN A 467 -39.45 15.16 4.09
CA ASN A 467 -38.83 14.55 5.27
C ASN A 467 -37.62 13.67 4.87
N ALA A 468 -36.51 13.93 5.53
CA ALA A 468 -35.23 13.23 5.31
C ALA A 468 -34.98 12.07 6.30
N ASP A 469 -35.96 11.72 7.15
CA ASP A 469 -35.86 10.62 8.10
C ASP A 469 -35.88 9.28 7.36
N LEU A 470 -35.05 8.36 7.84
CA LEU A 470 -34.95 6.99 7.34
C LEU A 470 -35.81 6.04 8.19
N TYR A 471 -36.96 5.67 7.65
CA TYR A 471 -37.91 4.75 8.32
C TYR A 471 -37.71 3.28 7.92
N ALA A 472 -37.15 3.06 6.73
CA ALA A 472 -36.93 1.73 6.19
C ALA A 472 -35.44 1.34 6.24
N ALA A 473 -35.18 0.04 6.20
CA ALA A 473 -33.82 -0.48 6.13
C ALA A 473 -33.14 -0.21 4.78
N ASP A 474 -33.92 0.06 3.74
CA ASP A 474 -33.53 0.41 2.39
C ASP A 474 -34.42 1.56 1.93
N GLN A 475 -33.86 2.75 1.77
CA GLN A 475 -34.63 3.95 1.46
C GLN A 475 -33.82 4.95 0.64
N THR A 476 -34.53 5.61 -0.28
CA THR A 476 -34.00 6.73 -1.06
C THR A 476 -34.69 8.03 -0.68
N VAL A 477 -33.91 9.06 -0.41
CA VAL A 477 -34.36 10.41 -0.11
C VAL A 477 -33.97 11.34 -1.26
N PRO A 478 -34.95 12.00 -1.95
CA PRO A 478 -34.65 12.90 -3.05
C PRO A 478 -34.37 14.33 -2.56
N LEU A 479 -33.56 15.07 -3.34
CA LEU A 479 -33.39 16.51 -3.24
C LEU A 479 -33.51 17.13 -4.65
N PRO A 480 -34.63 17.79 -5.00
CA PRO A 480 -34.69 18.59 -6.21
C PRO A 480 -33.88 19.88 -6.04
N TRP A 481 -33.09 20.20 -7.05
CA TRP A 481 -32.26 21.40 -7.10
C TRP A 481 -32.34 22.02 -8.51
N THR A 482 -32.14 23.33 -8.63
CA THR A 482 -32.06 24.02 -9.91
C THR A 482 -30.68 24.67 -10.03
N SER A 483 -29.96 24.37 -11.11
CA SER A 483 -28.64 24.91 -11.36
C SER A 483 -28.70 26.43 -11.57
N ASP A 484 -27.83 27.16 -10.92
CA ASP A 484 -27.55 28.58 -11.20
C ASP A 484 -26.44 28.77 -12.25
N GLY A 485 -25.86 27.66 -12.74
CA GLY A 485 -24.74 27.64 -13.69
C GLY A 485 -23.39 27.86 -13.05
N LEU A 486 -23.29 28.00 -11.73
CA LEU A 486 -22.03 28.13 -11.00
C LEU A 486 -21.48 26.79 -10.56
N ARG A 487 -20.29 26.83 -10.00
CA ARG A 487 -19.63 25.65 -9.44
C ARG A 487 -20.18 25.34 -8.06
N HIS A 488 -20.62 24.09 -7.85
CA HIS A 488 -21.06 23.57 -6.57
C HIS A 488 -20.53 22.16 -6.34
N TRP A 489 -20.59 21.71 -5.09
CA TRP A 489 -20.45 20.32 -4.73
C TRP A 489 -21.53 19.91 -3.72
N PHE A 490 -22.04 18.68 -3.88
CA PHE A 490 -23.06 18.12 -3.01
C PHE A 490 -22.57 16.81 -2.42
N ARG A 491 -22.64 16.67 -1.11
CA ARG A 491 -22.50 15.38 -0.44
C ARG A 491 -23.69 15.12 0.47
N VAL A 492 -23.81 13.87 0.90
CA VAL A 492 -24.81 13.46 1.88
C VAL A 492 -24.13 12.86 3.09
N GLU A 493 -24.74 13.08 4.23
CA GLU A 493 -24.38 12.49 5.51
C GLU A 493 -25.61 11.82 6.11
N VAL A 494 -25.43 10.84 6.99
CA VAL A 494 -26.53 10.26 7.76
C VAL A 494 -26.21 10.42 9.23
N ALA A 495 -27.08 11.11 9.96
CA ALA A 495 -27.00 11.26 11.41
C ALA A 495 -27.95 10.28 12.09
N GLY A 496 -27.54 9.78 13.25
CA GLY A 496 -28.38 8.97 14.14
C GLY A 496 -29.34 9.81 14.97
N PRO A 497 -30.24 9.17 15.77
CA PRO A 497 -31.20 9.87 16.62
C PRO A 497 -30.56 10.74 17.72
N ASP A 498 -29.30 10.49 18.04
CA ASP A 498 -28.49 11.26 18.97
C ASP A 498 -27.75 12.43 18.32
N GLY A 499 -27.98 12.67 17.02
CA GLY A 499 -27.34 13.71 16.22
C GLY A 499 -25.90 13.39 15.79
N LYS A 500 -25.39 12.19 16.10
CA LYS A 500 -24.05 11.77 15.69
C LYS A 500 -24.05 11.23 14.26
N LEU A 501 -23.02 11.55 13.52
CA LEU A 501 -22.84 11.03 12.18
C LEU A 501 -22.61 9.52 12.19
N TRP A 502 -23.33 8.81 11.34
CA TRP A 502 -23.18 7.40 11.06
C TRP A 502 -22.45 7.14 9.74
N LEU A 503 -22.82 7.92 8.70
CA LEU A 503 -22.27 7.78 7.36
C LEU A 503 -21.91 9.15 6.80
N ILE A 504 -20.85 9.23 6.03
CA ILE A 504 -20.39 10.44 5.34
C ILE A 504 -20.04 10.06 3.90
N GLY A 505 -20.76 10.62 2.92
CA GLY A 505 -20.51 10.40 1.49
C GLY A 505 -19.43 11.32 0.94
N ASN A 506 -18.87 10.96 -0.21
CA ASN A 506 -18.07 11.85 -1.03
C ASN A 506 -18.97 12.65 -2.00
N PRO A 507 -18.53 13.83 -2.46
CA PRO A 507 -19.39 14.70 -3.23
C PRO A 507 -19.58 14.26 -4.68
N ILE A 508 -20.73 14.73 -5.27
CA ILE A 508 -20.87 14.98 -6.71
C ILE A 508 -20.53 16.44 -6.96
N TYR A 509 -19.81 16.71 -8.04
CA TYR A 509 -19.30 18.01 -8.43
C TYR A 509 -20.09 18.57 -9.60
N ILE A 510 -20.63 19.79 -9.46
CA ILE A 510 -21.41 20.47 -10.49
C ILE A 510 -20.56 21.59 -11.09
N ASN A 511 -20.50 21.66 -12.43
CA ASN A 511 -19.77 22.69 -13.19
C ASN A 511 -18.32 22.87 -12.68
N TRP A 512 -17.68 21.75 -12.37
CA TRP A 512 -16.38 21.75 -11.71
C TRP A 512 -15.26 21.97 -12.72
N THR A 513 -14.76 23.16 -12.79
CA THR A 513 -13.47 23.44 -13.41
C THR A 513 -12.39 23.35 -12.35
N VAL A 514 -11.34 22.59 -12.63
CA VAL A 514 -10.17 22.50 -11.73
C VAL A 514 -9.60 23.92 -11.57
N ALA A 515 -9.80 24.50 -10.41
CA ALA A 515 -9.40 25.88 -10.16
C ALA A 515 -7.88 25.97 -9.95
N ASN A 516 -7.26 27.04 -10.48
CA ASN A 516 -5.85 27.35 -10.19
C ASN A 516 -5.60 27.66 -8.69
N ASP A 517 -6.66 27.76 -7.89
CA ASP A 517 -6.65 28.18 -6.48
C ASP A 517 -6.46 27.00 -5.50
N CYS A 518 -6.27 25.79 -6.01
CA CYS A 518 -5.95 24.62 -5.21
C CYS A 518 -4.45 24.60 -4.77
N ARG A 519 -3.89 25.76 -4.46
CA ARG A 519 -2.50 25.93 -4.00
C ARG A 519 -2.43 26.50 -2.61
#